data_88d932c3a229422e51899318bb09075e
#
_entry.id   88d932c3a229422e51899318bb09075e
#
_cell.length_a   1.000
_cell.length_b   1.000
_cell.length_c   1.000
_cell.angle_alpha   90.00
_cell.angle_beta   90.00
_cell.angle_gamma   90.00
#
_symmetry.space_group_name_H-M   'P 1'
#
loop_
_entity.id
_entity.type
_entity.pdbx_description
1 polymer ?
#
loop_
_entity_poly.entity_id
_entity_poly.type
_entity_poly.pdbx_seq_one_letter_code
_entity_poly.pdbx_strand_id
1 'polypeptide(L)'
;MKLNYQIQGAGEQIILMHGMFGSLSNLGLVGRALVDHYQVISIDLRNHGESPHAMEMDYPSMADDIVELMENLGIPKAHLLGHSMGGKVGMQVALNQPEKVDKLIVADIAPVDYTPDRHGGVLEGLKSLAQARPTSRQQANELLAEHVEDSGVRAFLLKNLMRADDGHFDLRLYLEGILANYYDTLTLAPTGTPFSGPTLFIKGADSAYIQDKHRETVMRLFPNAQLKIINNAGHWLHAEKPDTFNRIVTQFLAGNSD
;
A
#
# COMPACT_ATOMS: atom_id res chain seq x y z
N MET A 1 3.43 9.98 13.40
CA MET A 1 3.86 11.16 12.56
C MET A 1 2.65 11.71 11.82
N LYS A 2 2.60 13.05 11.56
CA LYS A 2 1.43 13.65 10.89
C LYS A 2 1.44 13.34 9.38
N LEU A 3 0.75 12.29 8.99
CA LEU A 3 0.64 11.89 7.58
C LEU A 3 -0.14 12.90 6.74
N ASN A 4 0.20 12.99 5.44
CA ASN A 4 -0.63 13.65 4.44
C ASN A 4 -1.84 12.77 4.09
N TYR A 5 -3.03 13.38 3.99
CA TYR A 5 -4.26 12.66 3.67
C TYR A 5 -5.28 13.53 2.95
N GLN A 6 -6.22 12.88 2.29
CA GLN A 6 -7.41 13.48 1.70
C GLN A 6 -8.66 12.76 2.22
N ILE A 7 -9.70 13.51 2.57
CA ILE A 7 -10.98 12.97 3.02
C ILE A 7 -12.05 13.33 1.98
N GLN A 8 -12.86 12.33 1.59
CA GLN A 8 -13.97 12.47 0.68
C GLN A 8 -15.17 11.64 1.15
N GLY A 9 -16.39 12.08 0.85
CA GLY A 9 -17.60 11.39 1.26
C GLY A 9 -17.94 11.56 2.74
N ALA A 10 -18.89 10.76 3.22
CA ALA A 10 -19.38 10.76 4.59
C ALA A 10 -19.88 9.36 4.98
N GLY A 11 -20.01 9.09 6.27
CA GLY A 11 -20.46 7.80 6.81
C GLY A 11 -19.36 7.08 7.57
N GLU A 12 -19.38 5.74 7.55
CA GLU A 12 -18.35 4.92 8.17
C GLU A 12 -16.99 5.17 7.52
N GLN A 13 -15.94 5.22 8.33
CA GLN A 13 -14.59 5.58 7.86
C GLN A 13 -13.88 4.38 7.25
N ILE A 14 -13.23 4.62 6.10
CA ILE A 14 -12.31 3.68 5.48
C ILE A 14 -10.99 4.38 5.15
N ILE A 15 -9.88 3.81 5.62
CA ILE A 15 -8.52 4.31 5.34
C ILE A 15 -7.92 3.49 4.20
N LEU A 16 -7.47 4.17 3.15
CA LEU A 16 -6.83 3.58 1.98
C LEU A 16 -5.32 3.79 2.04
N MET A 17 -4.55 2.69 2.04
CA MET A 17 -3.09 2.65 2.17
C MET A 17 -2.45 2.07 0.91
N HIS A 18 -1.64 2.86 0.22
CA HIS A 18 -0.96 2.46 -1.02
C HIS A 18 0.21 1.50 -0.80
N GLY A 19 0.70 0.88 -1.87
CA GLY A 19 1.91 0.06 -1.88
C GLY A 19 3.20 0.87 -1.93
N MET A 20 4.34 0.17 -1.83
CA MET A 20 5.68 0.77 -1.90
C MET A 20 5.86 1.57 -3.20
N PHE A 21 6.53 2.70 -3.11
CA PHE A 21 6.74 3.68 -4.20
C PHE A 21 5.45 4.34 -4.71
N GLY A 22 4.33 4.11 -4.04
CA GLY A 22 3.04 4.72 -4.38
C GLY A 22 2.78 6.04 -3.68
N SER A 23 1.53 6.47 -3.80
CA SER A 23 0.96 7.63 -3.10
C SER A 23 -0.55 7.43 -2.94
N LEU A 24 -1.20 8.33 -2.20
CA LEU A 24 -2.65 8.30 -1.99
C LEU A 24 -3.47 8.22 -3.29
N SER A 25 -2.95 8.73 -4.40
CA SER A 25 -3.62 8.69 -5.69
C SER A 25 -3.73 7.28 -6.31
N ASN A 26 -2.92 6.32 -5.88
CA ASN A 26 -2.89 4.98 -6.47
C ASN A 26 -4.17 4.19 -6.24
N LEU A 27 -4.85 4.43 -5.12
CA LEU A 27 -6.15 3.82 -4.82
C LEU A 27 -7.35 4.74 -5.14
N GLY A 28 -7.15 5.76 -5.99
CA GLY A 28 -8.18 6.73 -6.34
C GLY A 28 -9.41 6.14 -7.04
N LEU A 29 -9.26 5.04 -7.82
CA LEU A 29 -10.41 4.32 -8.39
C LEU A 29 -11.23 3.62 -7.30
N VAL A 30 -10.57 3.08 -6.30
CA VAL A 30 -11.22 2.46 -5.14
C VAL A 30 -11.96 3.53 -4.32
N GLY A 31 -11.28 4.66 -4.03
CA GLY A 31 -11.89 5.77 -3.31
C GLY A 31 -13.15 6.30 -3.98
N ARG A 32 -13.11 6.51 -5.31
CA ARG A 32 -14.30 6.95 -6.07
C ARG A 32 -15.46 5.95 -6.03
N ALA A 33 -15.18 4.66 -5.97
CA ALA A 33 -16.23 3.65 -5.87
C ALA A 33 -16.88 3.57 -4.48
N LEU A 34 -16.21 4.08 -3.45
CA LEU A 34 -16.67 4.01 -2.06
C LEU A 34 -17.27 5.32 -1.53
N VAL A 35 -16.97 6.46 -2.16
CA VAL A 35 -17.28 7.79 -1.65
C VAL A 35 -18.78 8.07 -1.42
N ASP A 36 -19.67 7.38 -2.12
CA ASP A 36 -21.12 7.53 -1.96
C ASP A 36 -21.66 6.88 -0.67
N HIS A 37 -20.90 5.99 -0.06
CA HIS A 37 -21.35 5.23 1.11
C HIS A 37 -20.40 5.31 2.31
N TYR A 38 -19.17 5.76 2.11
CA TYR A 38 -18.11 5.81 3.14
C TYR A 38 -17.43 7.17 3.19
N GLN A 39 -16.94 7.53 4.35
CA GLN A 39 -15.94 8.57 4.47
C GLN A 39 -14.58 7.96 4.14
N VAL A 40 -14.10 8.24 2.94
CA VAL A 40 -12.83 7.70 2.40
C VAL A 40 -11.68 8.59 2.79
N ILE A 41 -10.69 8.02 3.48
CA ILE A 41 -9.47 8.69 3.92
C ILE A 41 -8.30 8.05 3.15
N SER A 42 -7.86 8.71 2.09
CA SER A 42 -6.69 8.29 1.31
C SER A 42 -5.44 8.94 1.88
N ILE A 43 -4.40 8.15 2.15
CA ILE A 43 -3.18 8.63 2.83
C ILE A 43 -1.93 8.41 1.99
N ASP A 44 -0.94 9.26 2.19
CA ASP A 44 0.45 8.98 1.88
C ASP A 44 1.11 8.36 3.12
N LEU A 45 1.68 7.16 3.01
CA LEU A 45 2.47 6.55 4.08
C LEU A 45 3.79 7.32 4.27
N ARG A 46 4.42 7.21 5.45
CA ARG A 46 5.74 7.83 5.70
C ARG A 46 6.71 7.59 4.55
N ASN A 47 7.58 8.54 4.27
CA ASN A 47 8.57 8.50 3.18
C ASN A 47 7.99 8.49 1.76
N HIS A 48 6.66 8.67 1.59
CA HIS A 48 5.97 8.67 0.31
C HIS A 48 5.10 9.93 0.15
N GLY A 49 4.87 10.29 -1.12
CA GLY A 49 3.97 11.39 -1.47
C GLY A 49 4.36 12.71 -0.79
N GLU A 50 3.42 13.31 -0.07
CA GLU A 50 3.61 14.55 0.68
C GLU A 50 3.70 14.31 2.20
N SER A 51 3.77 13.05 2.63
CA SER A 51 3.98 12.71 4.04
C SER A 51 5.42 13.00 4.48
N PRO A 52 5.64 13.28 5.78
CA PRO A 52 6.96 13.56 6.32
C PRO A 52 7.95 12.40 6.12
N HIS A 53 9.21 12.74 6.08
CA HIS A 53 10.33 11.82 5.95
C HIS A 53 10.87 11.39 7.32
N ALA A 54 11.26 10.12 7.44
CA ALA A 54 11.94 9.57 8.62
C ALA A 54 12.92 8.47 8.17
N MET A 55 14.05 8.37 8.89
CA MET A 55 14.99 7.25 8.69
C MET A 55 14.37 5.92 9.11
N GLU A 56 13.57 5.90 10.17
CA GLU A 56 12.86 4.72 10.64
C GLU A 56 11.64 4.43 9.76
N MET A 57 11.60 3.22 9.20
CA MET A 57 10.50 2.77 8.36
C MET A 57 10.29 1.26 8.50
N ASP A 58 9.53 0.86 9.50
CA ASP A 58 9.10 -0.50 9.74
C ASP A 58 7.57 -0.57 9.89
N TYR A 59 7.01 -1.77 9.92
CA TYR A 59 5.56 -1.94 10.02
C TYR A 59 4.98 -1.46 11.35
N PRO A 60 5.61 -1.67 12.52
CA PRO A 60 5.16 -1.09 13.77
C PRO A 60 5.06 0.44 13.71
N SER A 61 6.12 1.13 13.31
CA SER A 61 6.12 2.59 13.21
C SER A 61 5.08 3.12 12.21
N MET A 62 4.89 2.43 11.07
CA MET A 62 3.84 2.79 10.10
C MET A 62 2.44 2.55 10.65
N ALA A 63 2.23 1.49 11.43
CA ALA A 63 0.96 1.24 12.11
C ALA A 63 0.64 2.31 13.16
N ASP A 64 1.65 2.75 13.92
CA ASP A 64 1.51 3.84 14.89
C ASP A 64 1.14 5.17 14.21
N ASP A 65 1.65 5.44 13.00
CA ASP A 65 1.23 6.59 12.22
C ASP A 65 -0.26 6.56 11.87
N ILE A 66 -0.80 5.38 11.50
CA ILE A 66 -2.22 5.21 11.20
C ILE A 66 -3.07 5.45 12.44
N VAL A 67 -2.65 4.91 13.58
CA VAL A 67 -3.33 5.10 14.86
C VAL A 67 -3.32 6.56 15.29
N GLU A 68 -2.17 7.23 15.20
CA GLU A 68 -2.04 8.68 15.46
C GLU A 68 -2.96 9.50 14.54
N LEU A 69 -3.05 9.15 13.26
CA LEU A 69 -3.97 9.80 12.32
C LEU A 69 -5.43 9.61 12.76
N MET A 70 -5.83 8.39 13.11
CA MET A 70 -7.19 8.10 13.60
C MET A 70 -7.51 8.91 14.86
N GLU A 71 -6.60 8.98 15.80
CA GLU A 71 -6.76 9.75 17.05
C GLU A 71 -6.90 11.25 16.76
N ASN A 72 -6.05 11.80 15.90
CA ASN A 72 -6.12 13.21 15.51
C ASN A 72 -7.41 13.58 14.78
N LEU A 73 -8.04 12.64 14.07
CA LEU A 73 -9.32 12.81 13.39
C LEU A 73 -10.52 12.45 14.26
N GLY A 74 -10.31 11.98 15.50
CA GLY A 74 -11.38 11.54 16.38
C GLY A 74 -12.09 10.28 15.90
N ILE A 75 -11.39 9.39 15.18
CA ILE A 75 -11.91 8.15 14.62
C ILE A 75 -11.58 7.00 15.59
N PRO A 76 -12.54 6.48 16.34
CA PRO A 76 -12.29 5.41 17.29
C PRO A 76 -12.02 4.06 16.61
N LYS A 77 -12.65 3.84 15.45
CA LYS A 77 -12.58 2.59 14.69
C LYS A 77 -12.84 2.85 13.22
N ALA A 78 -12.12 2.17 12.31
CA ALA A 78 -12.27 2.32 10.87
C ALA A 78 -12.11 0.98 10.13
N HIS A 79 -12.64 0.92 8.90
CA HIS A 79 -12.21 -0.08 7.93
C HIS A 79 -10.81 0.27 7.41
N LEU A 80 -9.97 -0.73 7.20
CA LEU A 80 -8.65 -0.56 6.61
C LEU A 80 -8.56 -1.32 5.29
N LEU A 81 -8.12 -0.65 4.23
CA LEU A 81 -7.81 -1.27 2.95
C LEU A 81 -6.39 -0.89 2.56
N GLY A 82 -5.53 -1.90 2.40
CA GLY A 82 -4.14 -1.70 2.00
C GLY A 82 -3.72 -2.56 0.82
N HIS A 83 -2.97 -1.98 -0.10
CA HIS A 83 -2.32 -2.69 -1.20
C HIS A 83 -0.86 -2.95 -0.87
N SER A 84 -0.40 -4.20 -1.04
CA SER A 84 1.01 -4.56 -0.90
C SER A 84 1.58 -4.11 0.47
N MET A 85 2.58 -3.23 0.51
CA MET A 85 3.11 -2.64 1.75
C MET A 85 1.99 -2.06 2.64
N GLY A 86 1.06 -1.29 2.07
CA GLY A 86 -0.09 -0.78 2.81
C GLY A 86 -0.98 -1.89 3.39
N GLY A 87 -1.04 -3.05 2.74
CA GLY A 87 -1.71 -4.25 3.27
C GLY A 87 -1.00 -4.79 4.52
N LYS A 88 0.34 -4.83 4.53
CA LYS A 88 1.11 -5.20 5.72
C LYS A 88 0.96 -4.18 6.86
N VAL A 89 0.89 -2.88 6.54
CA VAL A 89 0.59 -1.83 7.53
C VAL A 89 -0.78 -2.06 8.15
N GLY A 90 -1.83 -2.29 7.33
CA GLY A 90 -3.16 -2.58 7.83
C GLY A 90 -3.23 -3.85 8.69
N MET A 91 -2.50 -4.91 8.29
CA MET A 91 -2.35 -6.12 9.10
C MET A 91 -1.65 -5.82 10.43
N GLN A 92 -0.59 -5.00 10.44
CA GLN A 92 0.13 -4.63 11.66
C GLN A 92 -0.77 -3.86 12.63
N VAL A 93 -1.60 -2.91 12.15
CA VAL A 93 -2.60 -2.23 12.98
C VAL A 93 -3.58 -3.24 13.59
N ALA A 94 -4.14 -4.15 12.77
CA ALA A 94 -5.11 -5.14 13.23
C ALA A 94 -4.54 -6.12 14.28
N LEU A 95 -3.28 -6.52 14.13
CA LEU A 95 -2.60 -7.44 15.05
C LEU A 95 -2.21 -6.79 16.37
N ASN A 96 -1.97 -5.47 16.41
CA ASN A 96 -1.51 -4.75 17.59
C ASN A 96 -2.64 -3.99 18.29
N GLN A 97 -3.62 -3.46 17.55
CA GLN A 97 -4.74 -2.65 18.05
C GLN A 97 -6.06 -3.07 17.40
N PRO A 98 -6.50 -4.32 17.64
CA PRO A 98 -7.68 -4.91 16.99
C PRO A 98 -8.97 -4.11 17.22
N GLU A 99 -9.08 -3.40 18.34
CA GLU A 99 -10.23 -2.55 18.66
C GLU A 99 -10.38 -1.34 17.71
N LYS A 100 -9.31 -0.92 17.05
CA LYS A 100 -9.30 0.19 16.08
C LYS A 100 -9.76 -0.24 14.69
N VAL A 101 -9.84 -1.57 14.41
CA VAL A 101 -10.11 -2.09 13.08
C VAL A 101 -11.48 -2.77 13.02
N ASP A 102 -12.38 -2.26 12.18
CA ASP A 102 -13.69 -2.87 11.96
C ASP A 102 -13.63 -4.02 10.97
N LYS A 103 -13.18 -3.74 9.75
CA LYS A 103 -12.89 -4.74 8.71
C LYS A 103 -11.53 -4.46 8.09
N LEU A 104 -10.80 -5.51 7.78
CA LEU A 104 -9.50 -5.43 7.11
C LEU A 104 -9.58 -5.99 5.69
N ILE A 105 -9.13 -5.22 4.71
CA ILE A 105 -9.00 -5.65 3.31
C ILE A 105 -7.53 -5.54 2.91
N VAL A 106 -6.97 -6.66 2.48
CA VAL A 106 -5.56 -6.80 2.09
C VAL A 106 -5.48 -7.17 0.62
N ALA A 107 -4.95 -6.27 -0.19
CA ALA A 107 -4.79 -6.48 -1.62
C ALA A 107 -3.37 -6.96 -1.94
N ASP A 108 -3.30 -8.18 -2.38
CA ASP A 108 -2.17 -8.91 -2.98
C ASP A 108 -0.86 -8.94 -2.18
N ILE A 109 -0.97 -9.22 -0.89
CA ILE A 109 0.16 -9.48 -0.01
C ILE A 109 -0.24 -10.47 1.09
N ALA A 110 0.70 -11.29 1.59
CA ALA A 110 0.50 -12.19 2.72
C ALA A 110 1.29 -11.74 3.95
N PRO A 111 0.91 -12.17 5.17
CA PRO A 111 1.63 -11.85 6.41
C PRO A 111 2.86 -12.75 6.59
N VAL A 112 3.79 -12.70 5.65
CA VAL A 112 5.01 -13.52 5.61
C VAL A 112 6.22 -12.67 5.25
N ASP A 113 7.41 -13.18 5.52
CA ASP A 113 8.65 -12.60 5.01
C ASP A 113 8.76 -12.84 3.51
N TYR A 114 9.26 -11.85 2.80
CA TYR A 114 9.55 -11.93 1.38
C TYR A 114 11.05 -11.80 1.13
N THR A 115 11.55 -12.46 0.07
CA THR A 115 12.95 -12.31 -0.33
C THR A 115 13.21 -10.91 -0.86
N PRO A 116 14.34 -10.29 -0.52
CA PRO A 116 14.68 -8.90 -0.89
C PRO A 116 14.79 -8.64 -2.40
N ASP A 117 15.08 -9.67 -3.20
CA ASP A 117 15.42 -9.51 -4.63
C ASP A 117 14.26 -9.05 -5.54
N ARG A 118 13.05 -8.98 -5.00
CA ARG A 118 11.84 -8.65 -5.82
C ARG A 118 11.85 -7.26 -6.43
N HIS A 119 12.52 -6.28 -5.82
CA HIS A 119 12.55 -4.89 -6.27
C HIS A 119 13.96 -4.39 -6.59
N GLY A 120 14.96 -5.28 -6.70
CA GLY A 120 16.36 -4.88 -6.88
C GLY A 120 16.57 -3.92 -8.05
N GLY A 121 16.04 -4.23 -9.22
CA GLY A 121 16.10 -3.33 -10.38
C GLY A 121 15.39 -1.99 -10.17
N VAL A 122 14.22 -2.00 -9.48
CA VAL A 122 13.49 -0.77 -9.15
C VAL A 122 14.31 0.13 -8.23
N LEU A 123 14.93 -0.43 -7.20
CA LEU A 123 15.76 0.35 -6.26
C LEU A 123 16.98 0.94 -6.93
N GLU A 124 17.68 0.18 -7.78
CA GLU A 124 18.81 0.69 -8.55
C GLU A 124 18.38 1.78 -9.55
N GLY A 125 17.27 1.59 -10.24
CA GLY A 125 16.69 2.61 -11.13
C GLY A 125 16.34 3.91 -10.40
N LEU A 126 15.74 3.83 -9.22
CA LEU A 126 15.43 5.00 -8.40
C LEU A 126 16.68 5.71 -7.88
N LYS A 127 17.74 4.97 -7.51
CA LYS A 127 19.05 5.54 -7.15
C LYS A 127 19.67 6.28 -8.31
N SER A 128 19.71 5.65 -9.50
CA SER A 128 20.24 6.27 -10.71
C SER A 128 19.50 7.56 -11.04
N LEU A 129 18.18 7.54 -10.94
CA LEU A 129 17.32 8.70 -11.18
C LEU A 129 17.57 9.83 -10.20
N ALA A 130 17.68 9.50 -8.89
CA ALA A 130 17.97 10.49 -7.84
C ALA A 130 19.34 11.13 -7.99
N GLN A 131 20.36 10.37 -8.41
CA GLN A 131 21.71 10.88 -8.68
C GLN A 131 21.80 11.75 -9.93
N ALA A 132 21.14 11.33 -11.01
CA ALA A 132 21.19 12.02 -12.28
C ALA A 132 20.40 13.33 -12.32
N ARG A 133 19.35 13.47 -11.48
CA ARG A 133 18.44 14.63 -11.45
C ARG A 133 18.05 15.09 -12.86
N PRO A 134 17.29 14.27 -13.61
CA PRO A 134 16.99 14.52 -15.01
C PRO A 134 16.23 15.84 -15.21
N THR A 135 16.38 16.46 -16.39
CA THR A 135 15.71 17.71 -16.76
C THR A 135 14.37 17.49 -17.48
N SER A 136 14.09 16.24 -17.87
CA SER A 136 12.83 15.88 -18.54
C SER A 136 12.32 14.52 -18.08
N ARG A 137 10.99 14.31 -18.20
CA ARG A 137 10.35 13.00 -17.93
C ARG A 137 10.84 11.92 -18.90
N GLN A 138 11.19 12.30 -20.13
CA GLN A 138 11.75 11.37 -21.11
C GLN A 138 13.11 10.86 -20.63
N GLN A 139 14.02 11.75 -20.24
CA GLN A 139 15.33 11.37 -19.68
C GLN A 139 15.18 10.50 -18.43
N ALA A 140 14.24 10.82 -17.54
CA ALA A 140 13.95 10.00 -16.37
C ALA A 140 13.47 8.58 -16.75
N ASN A 141 12.62 8.46 -17.78
CA ASN A 141 12.18 7.15 -18.28
C ASN A 141 13.32 6.35 -18.91
N GLU A 142 14.22 6.99 -19.63
CA GLU A 142 15.41 6.35 -20.23
C GLU A 142 16.34 5.80 -19.13
N LEU A 143 16.61 6.57 -18.08
CA LEU A 143 17.38 6.11 -16.91
C LEU A 143 16.73 4.91 -16.21
N LEU A 144 15.42 4.95 -16.00
CA LEU A 144 14.71 3.82 -15.41
C LEU A 144 14.72 2.59 -16.31
N ALA A 145 14.71 2.75 -17.64
CA ALA A 145 14.67 1.64 -18.59
C ALA A 145 15.94 0.77 -18.57
N GLU A 146 17.05 1.29 -18.06
CA GLU A 146 18.29 0.53 -17.85
C GLU A 146 18.14 -0.54 -16.76
N HIS A 147 17.19 -0.37 -15.84
CA HIS A 147 17.00 -1.22 -14.66
C HIS A 147 15.62 -1.89 -14.59
N VAL A 148 14.60 -1.32 -15.24
CA VAL A 148 13.20 -1.72 -15.16
C VAL A 148 12.64 -1.89 -16.58
N GLU A 149 12.49 -3.14 -17.03
CA GLU A 149 12.02 -3.46 -18.39
C GLU A 149 10.55 -3.07 -18.62
N ASP A 150 9.68 -3.29 -17.62
CA ASP A 150 8.24 -3.06 -17.74
C ASP A 150 7.91 -1.56 -17.78
N SER A 151 7.31 -1.14 -18.88
CA SER A 151 6.94 0.27 -19.10
C SER A 151 5.84 0.77 -18.16
N GLY A 152 4.95 -0.11 -17.71
CA GLY A 152 3.89 0.20 -16.75
C GLY A 152 4.48 0.46 -15.36
N VAL A 153 5.46 -0.35 -14.95
CA VAL A 153 6.21 -0.12 -13.71
C VAL A 153 6.97 1.21 -13.78
N ARG A 154 7.65 1.50 -14.89
CA ARG A 154 8.32 2.80 -15.07
C ARG A 154 7.34 3.97 -14.98
N ALA A 155 6.21 3.88 -15.67
CA ALA A 155 5.17 4.91 -15.62
C ALA A 155 4.63 5.13 -14.20
N PHE A 156 4.50 4.05 -13.41
CA PHE A 156 4.15 4.11 -12.00
C PHE A 156 5.20 4.85 -11.18
N LEU A 157 6.48 4.49 -11.31
CA LEU A 157 7.60 5.11 -10.60
C LEU A 157 7.76 6.59 -10.94
N LEU A 158 7.59 6.96 -12.21
CA LEU A 158 7.69 8.34 -12.70
C LEU A 158 6.60 9.29 -12.13
N LYS A 159 5.54 8.76 -11.50
CA LYS A 159 4.57 9.60 -10.76
C LYS A 159 5.20 10.27 -9.54
N ASN A 160 6.30 9.74 -9.03
CA ASN A 160 7.04 10.32 -7.92
C ASN A 160 7.94 11.49 -8.30
N LEU A 161 8.05 11.82 -9.60
CA LEU A 161 8.84 12.96 -10.04
C LEU A 161 8.13 14.28 -9.69
N MET A 162 8.84 15.13 -9.01
CA MET A 162 8.47 16.54 -8.79
C MET A 162 9.52 17.45 -9.43
N ARG A 163 9.06 18.58 -9.99
CA ARG A 163 9.97 19.56 -10.59
C ARG A 163 10.52 20.46 -9.49
N ALA A 164 11.84 20.53 -9.40
CA ALA A 164 12.54 21.44 -8.52
C ALA A 164 12.65 22.85 -9.13
N ASP A 165 12.94 23.86 -8.29
CA ASP A 165 13.06 25.26 -8.72
C ASP A 165 14.21 25.49 -9.72
N ASP A 166 15.24 24.66 -9.70
CA ASP A 166 16.39 24.68 -10.62
C ASP A 166 16.09 24.02 -11.98
N GLY A 167 14.84 23.53 -12.20
CA GLY A 167 14.37 22.95 -13.45
C GLY A 167 14.65 21.46 -13.61
N HIS A 168 15.35 20.83 -12.67
CA HIS A 168 15.53 19.38 -12.60
C HIS A 168 14.33 18.68 -11.99
N PHE A 169 14.30 17.34 -12.07
CA PHE A 169 13.33 16.53 -11.37
C PHE A 169 13.98 15.81 -10.17
N ASP A 170 13.33 15.91 -9.03
CA ASP A 170 13.64 15.17 -7.83
C ASP A 170 12.56 14.12 -7.55
N LEU A 171 12.81 13.20 -6.63
CA LEU A 171 11.83 12.23 -6.15
C LEU A 171 11.08 12.77 -4.92
N ARG A 172 9.75 12.58 -4.89
CA ARG A 172 8.96 12.79 -3.67
C ARG A 172 9.25 11.75 -2.60
N LEU A 173 9.71 10.57 -3.02
CA LEU A 173 10.09 9.50 -2.12
C LEU A 173 11.32 9.91 -1.32
N TYR A 174 11.30 9.66 -0.01
CA TYR A 174 12.52 9.69 0.79
C TYR A 174 13.30 8.39 0.60
N LEU A 175 14.00 8.32 -0.53
CA LEU A 175 14.66 7.10 -0.99
C LEU A 175 15.69 6.58 0.00
N GLU A 176 16.42 7.46 0.70
CA GLU A 176 17.41 7.09 1.72
C GLU A 176 16.77 6.30 2.86
N GLY A 177 15.66 6.78 3.43
CA GLY A 177 14.92 6.07 4.48
C GLY A 177 14.34 4.74 3.99
N ILE A 178 13.82 4.70 2.74
CA ILE A 178 13.32 3.44 2.15
C ILE A 178 14.45 2.43 2.00
N LEU A 179 15.59 2.83 1.43
CA LEU A 179 16.75 1.95 1.21
C LEU A 179 17.35 1.42 2.51
N ALA A 180 17.44 2.27 3.54
CA ALA A 180 17.97 1.89 4.85
C ALA A 180 17.14 0.79 5.53
N ASN A 181 15.84 0.70 5.21
CA ASN A 181 14.92 -0.25 5.86
C ASN A 181 14.46 -1.39 4.93
N TYR A 182 14.74 -1.33 3.64
CA TYR A 182 14.17 -2.25 2.68
C TYR A 182 14.49 -3.72 3.00
N TYR A 183 15.76 -4.03 3.21
CA TYR A 183 16.24 -5.41 3.38
C TYR A 183 15.93 -5.97 4.77
N ASP A 184 15.98 -5.14 5.79
CA ASP A 184 15.97 -5.59 7.19
C ASP A 184 14.59 -5.48 7.85
N THR A 185 13.66 -4.67 7.31
CA THR A 185 12.36 -4.43 7.94
C THR A 185 11.17 -4.52 6.99
N LEU A 186 11.25 -3.94 5.78
CA LEU A 186 10.11 -3.86 4.86
C LEU A 186 9.80 -5.20 4.15
N THR A 187 10.74 -6.13 4.14
CA THR A 187 10.50 -7.50 3.66
C THR A 187 9.87 -8.40 4.71
N LEU A 188 9.92 -8.03 5.99
CA LEU A 188 9.45 -8.86 7.11
C LEU A 188 7.92 -8.98 7.16
N ALA A 189 7.46 -10.00 7.90
CA ALA A 189 6.05 -10.19 8.21
C ALA A 189 5.58 -9.19 9.28
N PRO A 190 4.30 -8.76 9.24
CA PRO A 190 3.68 -8.12 10.39
C PRO A 190 3.53 -9.12 11.54
N THR A 191 3.63 -8.64 12.78
CA THR A 191 3.62 -9.47 13.99
C THR A 191 2.65 -8.93 15.03
N GLY A 192 2.09 -9.81 15.85
CA GLY A 192 1.20 -9.43 16.96
C GLY A 192 0.23 -10.55 17.35
N THR A 193 -0.82 -10.18 18.07
CA THR A 193 -1.89 -11.10 18.49
C THR A 193 -2.84 -11.36 17.30
N PRO A 194 -3.32 -12.62 17.12
CA PRO A 194 -4.26 -12.91 16.04
C PRO A 194 -5.50 -12.00 16.06
N PHE A 195 -5.84 -11.47 14.89
CA PHE A 195 -7.01 -10.62 14.69
C PHE A 195 -8.20 -11.45 14.24
N SER A 196 -9.23 -11.55 15.05
CA SER A 196 -10.46 -12.31 14.78
C SER A 196 -11.56 -11.49 14.09
N GLY A 197 -11.32 -10.23 13.78
CA GLY A 197 -12.25 -9.39 13.01
C GLY A 197 -12.39 -9.85 11.54
N PRO A 198 -13.42 -9.37 10.85
CA PRO A 198 -13.63 -9.69 9.44
C PRO A 198 -12.42 -9.26 8.59
N THR A 199 -11.84 -10.20 7.85
CA THR A 199 -10.66 -9.96 7.03
C THR A 199 -10.85 -10.53 5.62
N LEU A 200 -10.52 -9.74 4.60
CA LEU A 200 -10.56 -10.15 3.20
C LEU A 200 -9.17 -10.00 2.57
N PHE A 201 -8.64 -11.11 2.07
CA PHE A 201 -7.50 -11.09 1.16
C PHE A 201 -8.00 -11.13 -0.29
N ILE A 202 -7.48 -10.25 -1.15
CA ILE A 202 -7.77 -10.25 -2.58
C ILE A 202 -6.47 -10.52 -3.31
N LYS A 203 -6.44 -11.58 -4.10
CA LYS A 203 -5.25 -12.03 -4.85
C LYS A 203 -5.46 -11.81 -6.35
N GLY A 204 -4.43 -11.30 -7.04
CA GLY A 204 -4.33 -11.43 -8.50
C GLY A 204 -3.91 -12.85 -8.87
N ALA A 205 -4.64 -13.51 -9.79
CA ALA A 205 -4.34 -14.90 -10.17
C ALA A 205 -2.91 -15.06 -10.69
N ASP A 206 -2.41 -14.05 -11.42
CA ASP A 206 -1.09 -14.06 -12.05
C ASP A 206 0.00 -13.51 -11.10
N SER A 207 -0.36 -13.16 -9.86
CA SER A 207 0.57 -12.67 -8.84
C SER A 207 1.15 -13.79 -8.00
N ALA A 208 2.45 -13.67 -7.68
CA ALA A 208 3.16 -14.60 -6.81
C ALA A 208 3.22 -14.17 -5.33
N TYR A 209 2.54 -13.07 -4.93
CA TYR A 209 2.61 -12.57 -3.56
C TYR A 209 1.80 -13.41 -2.57
N ILE A 210 0.61 -13.88 -2.95
CA ILE A 210 -0.17 -14.82 -2.14
C ILE A 210 -0.08 -16.19 -2.78
N GLN A 211 0.39 -17.20 -2.03
CA GLN A 211 0.57 -18.57 -2.47
C GLN A 211 -0.06 -19.53 -1.47
N ASP A 212 -0.37 -20.75 -1.89
CA ASP A 212 -1.00 -21.79 -1.06
C ASP A 212 -0.17 -22.09 0.21
N LYS A 213 1.15 -22.04 0.11
CA LYS A 213 2.07 -22.22 1.26
C LYS A 213 1.88 -21.17 2.37
N HIS A 214 1.27 -20.03 2.08
CA HIS A 214 1.02 -18.96 3.06
C HIS A 214 -0.26 -19.17 3.87
N ARG A 215 -1.11 -20.14 3.47
CA ARG A 215 -2.44 -20.36 4.06
C ARG A 215 -2.38 -20.58 5.57
N GLU A 216 -1.47 -21.41 6.06
CA GLU A 216 -1.34 -21.69 7.48
C GLU A 216 -1.04 -20.43 8.29
N THR A 217 -0.09 -19.60 7.82
CA THR A 217 0.24 -18.33 8.46
C THR A 217 -0.92 -17.35 8.43
N VAL A 218 -1.62 -17.24 7.30
CA VAL A 218 -2.82 -16.39 7.19
C VAL A 218 -3.88 -16.82 8.19
N MET A 219 -4.24 -18.10 8.23
CA MET A 219 -5.29 -18.61 9.12
C MET A 219 -4.91 -18.52 10.60
N ARG A 220 -3.63 -18.62 10.92
CA ARG A 220 -3.14 -18.46 12.29
C ARG A 220 -3.27 -17.01 12.80
N LEU A 221 -2.97 -16.02 11.95
CA LEU A 221 -3.01 -14.60 12.30
C LEU A 221 -4.38 -13.95 12.07
N PHE A 222 -5.14 -14.46 11.09
CA PHE A 222 -6.45 -13.96 10.67
C PHE A 222 -7.44 -15.13 10.52
N PRO A 223 -7.92 -15.74 11.63
CA PRO A 223 -8.70 -16.98 11.58
C PRO A 223 -10.03 -16.85 10.81
N ASN A 224 -10.57 -15.65 10.69
CA ASN A 224 -11.81 -15.37 9.94
C ASN A 224 -11.54 -14.79 8.54
N ALA A 225 -10.33 -14.99 8.01
CA ALA A 225 -9.97 -14.48 6.69
C ALA A 225 -10.72 -15.20 5.56
N GLN A 226 -11.20 -14.41 4.63
CA GLN A 226 -11.72 -14.85 3.33
C GLN A 226 -10.68 -14.56 2.24
N LEU A 227 -10.66 -15.36 1.18
CA LEU A 227 -9.82 -15.13 0.00
C LEU A 227 -10.70 -15.00 -1.24
N LYS A 228 -10.52 -13.93 -2.00
CA LYS A 228 -11.06 -13.77 -3.34
C LYS A 228 -9.92 -13.65 -4.35
N ILE A 229 -10.08 -14.29 -5.52
CA ILE A 229 -9.06 -14.30 -6.59
C ILE A 229 -9.62 -13.57 -7.80
N ILE A 230 -8.85 -12.64 -8.36
CA ILE A 230 -9.20 -11.94 -9.60
C ILE A 230 -8.39 -12.55 -10.74
N ASN A 231 -9.08 -13.20 -11.66
CA ASN A 231 -8.46 -13.82 -12.84
C ASN A 231 -7.88 -12.76 -13.79
N ASN A 232 -6.80 -13.12 -14.47
CA ASN A 232 -6.09 -12.25 -15.42
C ASN A 232 -5.70 -10.90 -14.79
N ALA A 233 -5.21 -10.94 -13.57
CA ALA A 233 -4.68 -9.79 -12.85
C ALA A 233 -3.39 -10.17 -12.12
N GLY A 234 -2.41 -9.27 -12.18
CA GLY A 234 -1.16 -9.35 -11.46
C GLY A 234 -1.22 -8.61 -10.11
N HIS A 235 -0.06 -8.06 -9.73
CA HIS A 235 0.10 -7.37 -8.43
C HIS A 235 -0.72 -6.08 -8.31
N TRP A 236 -0.96 -5.37 -9.42
CA TRP A 236 -1.77 -4.14 -9.43
C TRP A 236 -3.24 -4.41 -9.77
N LEU A 237 -3.82 -5.47 -9.22
CA LEU A 237 -5.18 -5.95 -9.47
C LEU A 237 -6.26 -4.85 -9.37
N HIS A 238 -6.08 -3.88 -8.49
CA HIS A 238 -6.98 -2.73 -8.33
C HIS A 238 -6.91 -1.73 -9.50
N ALA A 239 -5.80 -1.71 -10.24
CA ALA A 239 -5.62 -0.90 -11.45
C ALA A 239 -5.90 -1.70 -12.73
N GLU A 240 -5.54 -2.99 -12.74
CA GLU A 240 -5.72 -3.88 -13.88
C GLU A 240 -7.19 -4.32 -14.07
N LYS A 241 -7.92 -4.53 -12.98
CA LYS A 241 -9.32 -4.98 -12.96
C LYS A 241 -10.17 -4.16 -11.98
N PRO A 242 -10.26 -2.83 -12.14
CA PRO A 242 -10.86 -1.94 -11.16
C PRO A 242 -12.32 -2.28 -10.83
N ASP A 243 -13.15 -2.59 -11.83
CA ASP A 243 -14.56 -2.89 -11.61
C ASP A 243 -14.76 -4.15 -10.77
N THR A 244 -13.97 -5.20 -11.06
CA THR A 244 -14.04 -6.46 -10.31
C THR A 244 -13.52 -6.26 -8.89
N PHE A 245 -12.40 -5.55 -8.73
CA PHE A 245 -11.82 -5.24 -7.42
C PHE A 245 -12.81 -4.44 -6.57
N ASN A 246 -13.35 -3.35 -7.11
CA ASN A 246 -14.27 -2.46 -6.40
C ASN A 246 -15.55 -3.20 -6.00
N ARG A 247 -16.11 -4.05 -6.86
CA ARG A 247 -17.29 -4.87 -6.53
C ARG A 247 -17.01 -5.81 -5.36
N ILE A 248 -15.87 -6.51 -5.35
CA ILE A 248 -15.47 -7.40 -4.24
C ILE A 248 -15.35 -6.62 -2.94
N VAL A 249 -14.67 -5.46 -2.97
CA VAL A 249 -14.51 -4.58 -1.80
C VAL A 249 -15.87 -4.12 -1.27
N THR A 250 -16.73 -3.61 -2.14
CA THR A 250 -18.05 -3.09 -1.77
C THR A 250 -18.94 -4.18 -1.16
N GLN A 251 -18.96 -5.37 -1.75
CA GLN A 251 -19.71 -6.52 -1.24
C GLN A 251 -19.24 -6.91 0.18
N PHE A 252 -17.94 -7.00 0.38
CA PHE A 252 -17.38 -7.33 1.70
C PHE A 252 -17.67 -6.26 2.76
N LEU A 253 -17.55 -4.99 2.42
CA LEU A 253 -17.88 -3.89 3.33
C LEU A 253 -19.36 -3.87 3.70
N ALA A 254 -20.26 -4.16 2.76
CA ALA A 254 -21.69 -4.24 3.00
C ALA A 254 -22.11 -5.48 3.84
N GLY A 255 -21.18 -6.41 4.13
CA GLY A 255 -21.50 -7.64 4.88
C GLY A 255 -22.20 -8.72 4.04
N ASN A 256 -22.23 -8.56 2.71
CA ASN A 256 -22.78 -9.54 1.80
C ASN A 256 -21.70 -10.61 1.51
N SER A 257 -21.82 -11.76 2.18
CA SER A 257 -21.00 -12.96 1.87
C SER A 257 -21.78 -13.77 0.84
N ASP A 258 -21.31 -13.84 -0.40
CA ASP A 258 -21.70 -14.86 -1.37
C ASP A 258 -20.80 -16.09 -1.22
#